data_3457a88e66e58edc685e043651235acc
#
_entry.id   3457a88e66e58edc685e043651235acc
#
_cell.length_a   1.000
_cell.length_b   1.000
_cell.length_c   1.000
_cell.angle_alpha   90.00
_cell.angle_beta   90.00
_cell.angle_gamma   90.00
#
_symmetry.space_group_name_H-M   'P 1'
#
loop_
_entity.id
_entity.type
_entity.pdbx_description
1 polymer ?
#
loop_
_entity_poly.entity_id
_entity_poly.type
_entity_poly.pdbx_seq_one_letter_code
_entity_poly.pdbx_strand_id
1 'polypeptide(L)'
;MSKMNFKRILLVTMTLLTMTSTAVAGKYKNFKVSTYIRAQDVARMEDEKFLNQTWETVSSQVDLDKIYLETHRDAFIVPEKTLLKVKKFFQSKGLEIGGGITFTRSEPSDFETYSYARPEEREQVKHISEYTAKFFDDFILDDFFFIDLKNDDEIAAKGNKSWTEYRLRLMADAGRELVVGPAKKVNPKVKVIIKYPNWYDHFHGLGFNLEEEPVYFDGLWTGTETRDPGSAQHLQNYLSYNIIRYFDNIAPGKNGGGWVDAGGIHMSMDRYAEQLHLTMLARTPEIILWNYMQLNDVKIDARMRAPWQDAGGNSFRYDEMVAPFQKNGKTVTPTTMARFADVTLHETDKLIGLLGNPIGLASYKPYHSSGEDFLQNYLGMIGLPMDMYPQWKEGQQQILLTQQAAKDPQIVEKIKQQLKKGGDVIITTGLLKAMKEPLGDVVELYCGDLKAIVNDFGFLGKSDREFIIPQVKYFTNDAWEVVSAGRPLTGGVSGYPILLRDTYSKGMLFVLTIPDDFGNLYDYPAPALNVIRRAMSKDVGAYIEGPSKVALFPYDNKTMVVENFNDTSVNLRVVVNTKVNSLRNLLTGETYKPATLPQVVSGWGRNRFFGYADGATVFDITLPAHSYIGLGY
;
A
#
# COMPACT_ATOMS: atom_id res chain seq x y z
N MET A 1 -9.20 -72.93 42.48
CA MET A 1 -10.16 -73.05 41.35
C MET A 1 -10.47 -71.67 40.85
N SER A 2 -9.82 -71.21 39.85
CA SER A 2 -10.01 -69.89 39.25
C SER A 2 -9.79 -69.99 37.74
N LYS A 3 -10.80 -69.62 36.98
CA LYS A 3 -10.76 -69.62 35.51
C LYS A 3 -10.15 -68.33 35.02
N MET A 4 -9.07 -68.45 34.34
CA MET A 4 -8.36 -67.39 33.65
C MET A 4 -9.01 -67.18 32.27
N ASN A 5 -9.54 -66.00 31.98
CA ASN A 5 -10.05 -65.61 30.66
C ASN A 5 -8.96 -64.87 29.88
N PHE A 6 -8.47 -65.47 28.83
CA PHE A 6 -7.61 -64.85 27.83
C PHE A 6 -8.42 -63.94 26.89
N LYS A 7 -8.26 -62.63 26.94
CA LYS A 7 -8.71 -61.71 25.90
C LYS A 7 -7.60 -61.55 24.87
N ARG A 8 -7.85 -61.98 23.64
CA ARG A 8 -7.00 -61.75 22.47
C ARG A 8 -7.00 -60.26 22.17
N ILE A 9 -5.80 -59.63 22.21
CA ILE A 9 -5.56 -58.28 21.70
C ILE A 9 -5.24 -58.43 20.23
N LEU A 10 -6.12 -57.89 19.38
CA LEU A 10 -5.93 -57.76 17.94
C LEU A 10 -5.12 -56.45 17.70
N LEU A 11 -3.84 -56.60 17.36
CA LEU A 11 -2.98 -55.49 16.99
C LEU A 11 -3.28 -55.07 15.53
N VAL A 12 -4.04 -54.02 15.34
CA VAL A 12 -4.24 -53.41 14.02
C VAL A 12 -3.08 -52.42 13.80
N THR A 13 -2.09 -52.84 13.03
CA THR A 13 -1.02 -51.95 12.54
C THR A 13 -1.62 -51.02 11.48
N MET A 14 -1.96 -49.81 11.87
CA MET A 14 -2.36 -48.75 10.98
C MET A 14 -1.09 -48.10 10.42
N THR A 15 -0.72 -48.47 9.21
CA THR A 15 0.38 -47.84 8.45
C THR A 15 -0.09 -46.46 8.04
N LEU A 16 0.30 -45.43 8.80
CA LEU A 16 0.17 -44.03 8.35
C LEU A 16 1.17 -43.83 7.21
N LEU A 17 0.69 -43.84 5.98
CA LEU A 17 1.39 -43.21 4.86
C LEU A 17 1.39 -41.70 5.09
N THR A 18 2.41 -41.17 5.72
CA THR A 18 2.72 -39.73 5.67
C THR A 18 3.18 -39.42 4.25
N MET A 19 2.28 -38.90 3.43
CA MET A 19 2.67 -38.17 2.25
C MET A 19 3.40 -36.90 2.74
N THR A 20 4.72 -36.99 2.88
CA THR A 20 5.55 -35.79 2.93
C THR A 20 5.47 -35.14 1.56
N SER A 21 4.60 -34.16 1.39
CA SER A 21 4.77 -33.19 0.33
C SER A 21 6.12 -32.54 0.60
N THR A 22 7.12 -32.87 -0.19
CA THR A 22 8.34 -32.07 -0.28
C THR A 22 7.90 -30.72 -0.81
N ALA A 23 7.60 -29.79 0.09
CA ALA A 23 7.53 -28.40 -0.26
C ALA A 23 8.88 -28.06 -0.88
N VAL A 24 8.92 -27.79 -2.17
CA VAL A 24 10.10 -27.22 -2.81
C VAL A 24 10.34 -25.92 -2.04
N ALA A 25 11.47 -25.80 -1.36
CA ALA A 25 11.84 -24.59 -0.66
C ALA A 25 11.84 -23.44 -1.71
N GLY A 26 11.04 -22.42 -1.47
CA GLY A 26 10.99 -21.22 -2.32
C GLY A 26 12.38 -20.61 -2.43
N LYS A 27 12.62 -19.83 -3.48
CA LYS A 27 13.89 -19.13 -3.70
C LYS A 27 14.09 -17.99 -2.72
N TYR A 28 12.96 -17.47 -2.18
CA TYR A 28 12.89 -16.49 -1.09
C TYR A 28 12.32 -17.16 0.16
N LYS A 29 12.73 -16.70 1.34
CA LYS A 29 12.35 -17.32 2.62
C LYS A 29 11.00 -16.86 3.15
N ASN A 30 10.67 -15.57 2.93
CA ASN A 30 9.56 -14.92 3.60
C ASN A 30 8.38 -14.59 2.67
N PHE A 31 8.55 -14.70 1.36
CA PHE A 31 7.53 -14.45 0.36
C PHE A 31 7.84 -15.20 -0.94
N LYS A 32 6.91 -15.14 -1.91
CA LYS A 32 7.11 -15.67 -3.26
C LYS A 32 7.25 -14.52 -4.26
N VAL A 33 8.01 -14.76 -5.32
CA VAL A 33 8.13 -13.85 -6.45
C VAL A 33 7.52 -14.51 -7.67
N SER A 34 6.58 -13.82 -8.29
CA SER A 34 5.88 -14.29 -9.49
C SER A 34 5.92 -13.26 -10.62
N THR A 35 5.54 -13.69 -11.81
CA THR A 35 5.35 -12.82 -12.96
C THR A 35 4.13 -13.26 -13.76
N TYR A 36 3.67 -12.40 -14.66
CA TYR A 36 2.44 -12.57 -15.45
C TYR A 36 2.76 -12.54 -16.94
N ILE A 37 2.25 -13.50 -17.71
CA ILE A 37 2.43 -13.58 -19.16
C ILE A 37 1.09 -13.30 -19.83
N ARG A 38 1.01 -12.23 -20.62
CA ARG A 38 -0.21 -11.85 -21.34
C ARG A 38 -0.64 -12.89 -22.36
N ALA A 39 -1.92 -12.97 -22.65
CA ALA A 39 -2.52 -13.98 -23.54
C ALA A 39 -1.84 -14.07 -24.90
N GLN A 40 -1.56 -12.93 -25.53
CA GLN A 40 -0.88 -12.88 -26.83
C GLN A 40 0.56 -13.41 -26.73
N ASP A 41 1.25 -13.18 -25.61
CA ASP A 41 2.61 -13.68 -25.41
C ASP A 41 2.61 -15.18 -25.09
N VAL A 42 1.62 -15.69 -24.34
CA VAL A 42 1.41 -17.14 -24.16
C VAL A 42 1.21 -17.80 -25.53
N ALA A 43 0.42 -17.20 -26.43
CA ALA A 43 0.21 -17.73 -27.78
C ALA A 43 1.50 -17.76 -28.60
N ARG A 44 2.34 -16.71 -28.52
CA ARG A 44 3.66 -16.68 -29.20
C ARG A 44 4.61 -17.77 -28.71
N MET A 45 4.46 -18.23 -27.48
CA MET A 45 5.25 -19.32 -26.88
C MET A 45 4.92 -20.71 -27.45
N GLU A 46 4.00 -20.82 -28.41
CA GLU A 46 3.89 -22.02 -29.23
C GLU A 46 5.17 -22.27 -30.06
N ASP A 47 5.90 -21.21 -30.44
CA ASP A 47 7.27 -21.30 -30.95
C ASP A 47 8.25 -21.68 -29.80
N GLU A 48 8.82 -22.89 -29.88
CA GLU A 48 9.77 -23.41 -28.90
C GLU A 48 11.04 -22.57 -28.79
N LYS A 49 11.49 -21.99 -29.88
CA LYS A 49 12.69 -21.15 -29.90
C LYS A 49 12.42 -19.89 -29.10
N PHE A 50 11.29 -19.23 -29.34
CA PHE A 50 10.86 -18.04 -28.58
C PHE A 50 10.70 -18.37 -27.10
N LEU A 51 10.01 -19.45 -26.75
CA LEU A 51 9.79 -19.88 -25.37
C LEU A 51 11.11 -20.14 -24.63
N ASN A 52 12.04 -20.88 -25.24
CA ASN A 52 13.33 -21.19 -24.61
C ASN A 52 14.20 -19.94 -24.47
N GLN A 53 14.28 -19.07 -25.50
CA GLN A 53 15.12 -17.87 -25.46
C GLN A 53 14.64 -16.88 -24.40
N THR A 54 13.32 -16.63 -24.32
CA THR A 54 12.78 -15.71 -23.29
C THR A 54 12.98 -16.28 -21.89
N TRP A 55 12.78 -17.58 -21.70
CA TRP A 55 13.05 -18.25 -20.43
C TRP A 55 14.52 -18.16 -20.01
N GLU A 56 15.44 -18.42 -20.94
CA GLU A 56 16.88 -18.32 -20.67
C GLU A 56 17.26 -16.90 -20.22
N THR A 57 16.73 -15.89 -20.90
CA THR A 57 16.95 -14.49 -20.54
C THR A 57 16.42 -14.21 -19.12
N VAL A 58 15.13 -14.43 -18.87
CA VAL A 58 14.49 -14.08 -17.60
C VAL A 58 15.09 -14.88 -16.43
N SER A 59 15.21 -16.20 -16.57
CA SER A 59 15.71 -17.06 -15.50
C SER A 59 17.19 -16.85 -15.17
N SER A 60 17.97 -16.30 -16.10
CA SER A 60 19.34 -15.88 -15.81
C SER A 60 19.42 -14.61 -14.96
N GLN A 61 18.41 -13.75 -15.02
CA GLN A 61 18.42 -12.42 -14.41
C GLN A 61 17.64 -12.34 -13.09
N VAL A 62 16.58 -13.13 -12.90
CA VAL A 62 15.73 -13.10 -11.71
C VAL A 62 15.32 -14.52 -11.29
N ASP A 63 15.18 -14.71 -10.00
CA ASP A 63 14.58 -15.90 -9.41
C ASP A 63 13.05 -15.74 -9.34
N LEU A 64 12.32 -16.74 -9.83
CA LEU A 64 10.85 -16.77 -9.82
C LEU A 64 10.37 -18.06 -9.16
N ASP A 65 9.31 -17.96 -8.36
CA ASP A 65 8.63 -19.11 -7.72
C ASP A 65 7.38 -19.51 -8.51
N LYS A 66 6.70 -18.56 -9.17
CA LYS A 66 5.42 -18.78 -9.85
C LYS A 66 5.29 -17.96 -11.14
N ILE A 67 4.51 -18.49 -12.09
CA ILE A 67 4.10 -17.77 -13.29
C ILE A 67 2.58 -17.86 -13.44
N TYR A 68 1.95 -16.73 -13.75
CA TYR A 68 0.56 -16.67 -14.15
C TYR A 68 0.48 -16.63 -15.68
N LEU A 69 -0.26 -17.57 -16.26
CA LEU A 69 -0.53 -17.66 -17.71
C LEU A 69 -1.91 -17.08 -17.99
N GLU A 70 -1.95 -15.97 -18.67
CA GLU A 70 -3.22 -15.37 -19.07
C GLU A 70 -3.89 -16.17 -20.17
N THR A 71 -5.18 -16.40 -20.01
CA THR A 71 -5.98 -17.19 -20.96
C THR A 71 -6.79 -16.32 -21.91
N HIS A 72 -7.09 -15.10 -21.50
CA HIS A 72 -7.92 -14.17 -22.25
C HIS A 72 -7.48 -12.72 -22.08
N ARG A 73 -7.38 -11.99 -23.20
CA ARG A 73 -7.19 -10.53 -23.29
C ARG A 73 -7.60 -10.07 -24.69
N ASP A 74 -8.26 -8.90 -24.81
CA ASP A 74 -8.64 -8.29 -26.10
C ASP A 74 -9.49 -9.21 -26.97
N ALA A 75 -10.54 -9.79 -26.39
CA ALA A 75 -11.41 -10.77 -27.04
C ALA A 75 -10.65 -12.00 -27.63
N PHE A 76 -9.39 -12.19 -27.27
CA PHE A 76 -8.58 -13.34 -27.70
C PHE A 76 -8.48 -14.36 -26.56
N ILE A 77 -8.76 -15.64 -26.88
CA ILE A 77 -8.57 -16.79 -25.99
C ILE A 77 -7.39 -17.61 -26.48
N VAL A 78 -6.43 -17.89 -25.60
CA VAL A 78 -5.28 -18.75 -25.91
C VAL A 78 -5.76 -20.17 -26.22
N PRO A 79 -5.35 -20.78 -27.36
CA PRO A 79 -5.74 -22.14 -27.68
C PRO A 79 -5.28 -23.16 -26.63
N GLU A 80 -6.14 -24.10 -26.28
CA GLU A 80 -5.88 -25.14 -25.25
C GLU A 80 -4.54 -25.85 -25.44
N LYS A 81 -4.24 -26.29 -26.70
CA LYS A 81 -2.98 -26.98 -27.01
C LYS A 81 -1.76 -26.17 -26.63
N THR A 82 -1.75 -24.88 -26.98
CA THR A 82 -0.64 -23.94 -26.66
C THR A 82 -0.56 -23.71 -25.16
N LEU A 83 -1.70 -23.46 -24.49
CA LEU A 83 -1.76 -23.25 -23.06
C LEU A 83 -1.18 -24.42 -22.26
N LEU A 84 -1.57 -25.65 -22.60
CA LEU A 84 -1.07 -26.87 -21.96
C LEU A 84 0.43 -27.10 -22.21
N LYS A 85 0.93 -26.80 -23.43
CA LYS A 85 2.35 -26.86 -23.76
C LYS A 85 3.16 -25.90 -22.90
N VAL A 86 2.75 -24.64 -22.84
CA VAL A 86 3.45 -23.59 -22.07
C VAL A 86 3.39 -23.87 -20.57
N LYS A 87 2.24 -24.28 -20.06
CA LYS A 87 2.06 -24.72 -18.66
C LYS A 87 3.04 -25.83 -18.31
N LYS A 88 3.10 -26.91 -19.11
CA LYS A 88 4.01 -28.04 -18.89
C LYS A 88 5.47 -27.62 -18.93
N PHE A 89 5.83 -26.72 -19.83
CA PHE A 89 7.20 -26.18 -19.92
C PHE A 89 7.63 -25.54 -18.61
N PHE A 90 6.86 -24.58 -18.09
CA PHE A 90 7.23 -23.88 -16.85
C PHE A 90 7.14 -24.78 -15.62
N GLN A 91 6.19 -25.73 -15.57
CA GLN A 91 6.16 -26.75 -14.52
C GLN A 91 7.45 -27.60 -14.53
N SER A 92 7.99 -27.95 -15.72
CA SER A 92 9.26 -28.68 -15.84
C SER A 92 10.48 -27.90 -15.32
N LYS A 93 10.35 -26.58 -15.18
CA LYS A 93 11.37 -25.71 -14.57
C LYS A 93 11.21 -25.56 -13.05
N GLY A 94 10.24 -26.27 -12.44
CA GLY A 94 9.99 -26.24 -11.01
C GLY A 94 9.17 -25.04 -10.53
N LEU A 95 8.41 -24.40 -11.43
CA LEU A 95 7.58 -23.25 -11.09
C LEU A 95 6.13 -23.64 -10.78
N GLU A 96 5.52 -22.94 -9.85
CA GLU A 96 4.07 -22.95 -9.66
C GLU A 96 3.40 -22.22 -10.82
N ILE A 97 2.22 -22.67 -11.24
CA ILE A 97 1.52 -22.08 -12.40
C ILE A 97 0.08 -21.75 -12.02
N GLY A 98 -0.25 -20.45 -12.08
CA GLY A 98 -1.60 -19.93 -11.97
C GLY A 98 -2.16 -19.51 -13.35
N GLY A 99 -3.45 -19.27 -13.42
CA GLY A 99 -4.13 -18.69 -14.57
C GLY A 99 -4.29 -17.16 -14.42
N GLY A 100 -4.59 -16.49 -15.54
CA GLY A 100 -4.94 -15.08 -15.55
C GLY A 100 -6.06 -14.77 -16.52
N ILE A 101 -6.83 -13.74 -16.26
CA ILE A 101 -7.87 -13.21 -17.14
C ILE A 101 -7.83 -11.69 -17.11
N THR A 102 -7.87 -11.07 -18.29
CA THR A 102 -8.17 -9.65 -18.44
C THR A 102 -9.46 -9.51 -19.25
N PHE A 103 -10.48 -8.89 -18.66
CA PHE A 103 -11.79 -8.72 -19.30
C PHE A 103 -11.83 -7.47 -20.18
N THR A 104 -10.86 -7.33 -21.09
CA THR A 104 -10.89 -6.32 -22.15
C THR A 104 -11.38 -6.91 -23.47
N ARG A 105 -12.11 -6.11 -24.24
CA ARG A 105 -12.45 -6.38 -25.63
C ARG A 105 -11.39 -5.79 -26.56
N SER A 106 -10.83 -4.66 -26.21
CA SER A 106 -9.77 -3.98 -26.97
C SER A 106 -9.02 -2.97 -26.07
N GLU A 107 -7.76 -3.24 -25.74
CA GLU A 107 -6.88 -2.26 -25.08
C GLU A 107 -6.60 -1.03 -25.96
N PRO A 108 -6.36 -1.18 -27.30
CA PRO A 108 -6.14 -0.03 -28.17
C PRO A 108 -7.34 0.92 -28.30
N SER A 109 -8.53 0.47 -27.91
CA SER A 109 -9.76 1.26 -27.90
C SER A 109 -10.08 1.76 -26.48
N ASP A 110 -9.12 2.45 -25.85
CA ASP A 110 -9.23 3.00 -24.48
C ASP A 110 -9.66 1.95 -23.45
N PHE A 111 -9.12 0.74 -23.55
CA PHE A 111 -9.43 -0.39 -22.66
C PHE A 111 -10.91 -0.78 -22.64
N GLU A 112 -11.55 -0.84 -23.82
CA GLU A 112 -12.95 -1.25 -23.93
C GLU A 112 -13.21 -2.55 -23.15
N THR A 113 -14.12 -2.50 -22.18
CA THR A 113 -14.54 -3.64 -21.36
C THR A 113 -15.82 -4.28 -21.90
N TYR A 114 -16.22 -5.43 -21.33
CA TYR A 114 -17.50 -6.08 -21.61
C TYR A 114 -18.66 -5.29 -21.01
N SER A 115 -19.83 -5.30 -21.69
CA SER A 115 -21.08 -4.84 -21.11
C SER A 115 -21.72 -5.95 -20.28
N TYR A 116 -21.87 -5.70 -18.98
CA TYR A 116 -22.50 -6.66 -18.08
C TYR A 116 -24.04 -6.56 -18.09
N ALA A 117 -24.62 -5.63 -18.87
CA ALA A 117 -26.06 -5.56 -19.14
C ALA A 117 -26.48 -6.41 -20.34
N ARG A 118 -25.56 -6.72 -21.28
CA ARG A 118 -25.86 -7.47 -22.51
C ARG A 118 -25.77 -8.98 -22.28
N PRO A 119 -26.84 -9.76 -22.55
CA PRO A 119 -26.84 -11.20 -22.32
C PRO A 119 -25.70 -11.95 -23.05
N GLU A 120 -25.40 -11.60 -24.29
CA GLU A 120 -24.35 -12.23 -25.09
C GLU A 120 -22.95 -11.97 -24.52
N GLU A 121 -22.68 -10.77 -24.03
CA GLU A 121 -21.39 -10.44 -23.41
C GLU A 121 -21.26 -11.08 -22.03
N ARG A 122 -22.35 -11.19 -21.26
CA ARG A 122 -22.40 -11.97 -20.00
C ARG A 122 -22.03 -13.45 -20.22
N GLU A 123 -22.55 -14.07 -21.27
CA GLU A 123 -22.19 -15.47 -21.59
C GLU A 123 -20.72 -15.59 -22.03
N GLN A 124 -20.16 -14.59 -22.70
CA GLN A 124 -18.72 -14.57 -23.02
C GLN A 124 -17.86 -14.51 -21.75
N VAL A 125 -18.16 -13.61 -20.82
CA VAL A 125 -17.44 -13.49 -19.52
C VAL A 125 -17.50 -14.82 -18.75
N LYS A 126 -18.67 -15.45 -18.71
CA LYS A 126 -18.87 -16.76 -18.08
C LYS A 126 -18.02 -17.84 -18.75
N HIS A 127 -18.06 -17.92 -20.09
CA HIS A 127 -17.27 -18.87 -20.86
C HIS A 127 -15.76 -18.72 -20.61
N ILE A 128 -15.24 -17.49 -20.58
CA ILE A 128 -13.84 -17.20 -20.29
C ILE A 128 -13.45 -17.70 -18.88
N SER A 129 -14.31 -17.48 -17.91
CA SER A 129 -14.11 -17.92 -16.52
C SER A 129 -14.09 -19.45 -16.40
N GLU A 130 -15.05 -20.12 -17.05
CA GLU A 130 -15.14 -21.58 -17.12
C GLU A 130 -13.94 -22.20 -17.83
N TYR A 131 -13.52 -21.59 -18.96
CA TYR A 131 -12.33 -22.00 -19.70
C TYR A 131 -11.08 -21.97 -18.84
N THR A 132 -10.85 -20.87 -18.13
CA THR A 132 -9.66 -20.71 -17.27
C THR A 132 -9.67 -21.70 -16.12
N ALA A 133 -10.80 -21.87 -15.44
CA ALA A 133 -10.96 -22.81 -14.33
C ALA A 133 -10.73 -24.29 -14.72
N LYS A 134 -10.92 -24.64 -15.99
CA LYS A 134 -10.61 -25.98 -16.52
C LYS A 134 -9.13 -26.33 -16.40
N PHE A 135 -8.25 -25.34 -16.49
CA PHE A 135 -6.81 -25.58 -16.59
C PHE A 135 -6.01 -25.21 -15.34
N PHE A 136 -6.56 -24.42 -14.43
CA PHE A 136 -5.82 -23.91 -13.28
C PHE A 136 -6.58 -24.11 -11.96
N ASP A 137 -5.82 -24.35 -10.89
CA ASP A 137 -6.35 -24.44 -9.53
C ASP A 137 -6.42 -23.07 -8.84
N ASP A 138 -5.78 -22.06 -9.42
CA ASP A 138 -5.95 -20.66 -9.06
C ASP A 138 -5.80 -19.77 -10.30
N PHE A 139 -6.57 -18.70 -10.35
CA PHE A 139 -6.39 -17.66 -11.35
C PHE A 139 -6.75 -16.27 -10.83
N ILE A 140 -6.09 -15.26 -11.42
CA ILE A 140 -6.25 -13.87 -11.05
C ILE A 140 -6.96 -13.09 -12.17
N LEU A 141 -7.93 -12.25 -11.80
CA LEU A 141 -8.48 -11.22 -12.66
C LEU A 141 -7.58 -10.00 -12.60
N ASP A 142 -7.07 -9.56 -13.74
CA ASP A 142 -6.40 -8.26 -13.87
C ASP A 142 -7.40 -7.12 -13.61
N ASP A 143 -6.94 -5.90 -13.36
CA ASP A 143 -7.74 -4.77 -12.89
C ASP A 143 -8.78 -4.22 -13.87
N PHE A 144 -9.06 -4.92 -14.95
CA PHE A 144 -10.10 -4.58 -15.95
C PHE A 144 -11.45 -5.27 -15.70
N PHE A 145 -11.67 -5.76 -14.48
CA PHE A 145 -12.99 -6.23 -14.06
C PHE A 145 -13.80 -5.07 -13.46
N PHE A 146 -14.16 -4.12 -14.30
CA PHE A 146 -14.94 -2.93 -13.98
C PHE A 146 -15.84 -2.53 -15.16
N ILE A 147 -16.66 -1.50 -14.99
CA ILE A 147 -17.49 -0.95 -16.05
C ILE A 147 -17.56 0.58 -16.01
N ASP A 148 -17.29 1.20 -17.17
CA ASP A 148 -17.42 2.65 -17.39
C ASP A 148 -18.39 2.98 -18.53
N LEU A 149 -18.88 1.96 -19.25
CA LEU A 149 -19.78 2.10 -20.40
C LEU A 149 -21.06 2.88 -20.07
N LYS A 150 -21.53 3.61 -21.06
CA LYS A 150 -22.78 4.39 -21.03
C LYS A 150 -23.56 4.22 -22.34
N ASN A 151 -23.56 2.99 -22.88
CA ASN A 151 -24.39 2.67 -24.04
C ASN A 151 -25.88 2.57 -23.65
N ASP A 152 -26.76 2.41 -24.65
CA ASP A 152 -28.20 2.41 -24.44
C ASP A 152 -28.66 1.28 -23.49
N ASP A 153 -28.00 0.12 -23.53
CA ASP A 153 -28.32 -1.03 -22.67
C ASP A 153 -27.98 -0.73 -21.21
N GLU A 154 -26.80 -0.13 -20.96
CA GLU A 154 -26.39 0.28 -19.62
C GLU A 154 -27.26 1.41 -19.07
N ILE A 155 -27.64 2.39 -19.92
CA ILE A 155 -28.56 3.48 -19.54
C ILE A 155 -29.93 2.90 -19.17
N ALA A 156 -30.45 1.98 -19.98
CA ALA A 156 -31.74 1.34 -19.72
C ALA A 156 -31.70 0.48 -18.44
N ALA A 157 -30.65 -0.32 -18.25
CA ALA A 157 -30.48 -1.17 -17.07
C ALA A 157 -30.26 -0.36 -15.77
N LYS A 158 -29.59 0.78 -15.86
CA LYS A 158 -29.40 1.71 -14.74
C LYS A 158 -30.73 2.27 -14.23
N GLY A 159 -31.63 2.64 -15.14
CA GLY A 159 -32.88 3.29 -14.80
C GLY A 159 -32.66 4.58 -13.99
N ASN A 160 -33.37 4.71 -12.86
CA ASN A 160 -33.33 5.90 -12.00
C ASN A 160 -32.20 5.91 -10.96
N LYS A 161 -31.36 4.84 -10.90
CA LYS A 161 -30.23 4.79 -9.97
C LYS A 161 -29.13 5.77 -10.38
N SER A 162 -28.29 6.18 -9.45
CA SER A 162 -27.01 6.79 -9.78
C SER A 162 -26.09 5.78 -10.51
N TRP A 163 -25.09 6.26 -11.24
CA TRP A 163 -24.09 5.37 -11.86
C TRP A 163 -23.35 4.54 -10.81
N THR A 164 -23.02 5.14 -9.69
CA THR A 164 -22.34 4.44 -8.57
C THR A 164 -23.19 3.29 -8.03
N GLU A 165 -24.44 3.53 -7.65
CA GLU A 165 -25.35 2.48 -7.13
C GLU A 165 -25.55 1.36 -8.14
N TYR A 166 -25.74 1.72 -9.40
CA TYR A 166 -25.93 0.75 -10.47
C TYR A 166 -24.70 -0.12 -10.68
N ARG A 167 -23.53 0.51 -10.86
CA ARG A 167 -22.28 -0.19 -11.18
C ARG A 167 -21.77 -1.04 -10.03
N LEU A 168 -21.82 -0.56 -8.79
CA LEU A 168 -21.45 -1.34 -7.60
C LEU A 168 -22.27 -2.63 -7.51
N ARG A 169 -23.59 -2.55 -7.74
CA ARG A 169 -24.45 -3.73 -7.72
C ARG A 169 -24.19 -4.65 -8.89
N LEU A 170 -24.11 -4.09 -10.10
CA LEU A 170 -23.87 -4.85 -11.33
C LEU A 170 -22.60 -5.68 -11.25
N MET A 171 -21.47 -5.07 -10.81
CA MET A 171 -20.19 -5.75 -10.77
C MET A 171 -20.12 -6.79 -9.66
N ALA A 172 -20.73 -6.53 -8.50
CA ALA A 172 -20.86 -7.53 -7.44
C ALA A 172 -21.63 -8.76 -7.92
N ASP A 173 -22.77 -8.57 -8.61
CA ASP A 173 -23.55 -9.67 -9.19
C ASP A 173 -22.78 -10.38 -10.31
N ALA A 174 -22.11 -9.64 -11.21
CA ALA A 174 -21.30 -10.21 -12.29
C ALA A 174 -20.16 -11.08 -11.73
N GLY A 175 -19.44 -10.60 -10.73
CA GLY A 175 -18.36 -11.37 -10.08
C GLY A 175 -18.86 -12.71 -9.52
N ARG A 176 -19.99 -12.70 -8.85
CA ARG A 176 -20.60 -13.91 -8.28
C ARG A 176 -21.17 -14.84 -9.35
N GLU A 177 -21.95 -14.30 -10.32
CA GLU A 177 -22.73 -15.09 -11.26
C GLU A 177 -21.97 -15.49 -12.51
N LEU A 178 -21.04 -14.66 -12.98
CA LEU A 178 -20.35 -14.88 -14.25
C LEU A 178 -18.90 -15.34 -14.08
N VAL A 179 -18.31 -15.12 -12.90
CA VAL A 179 -16.91 -15.46 -12.65
C VAL A 179 -16.80 -16.59 -11.62
N VAL A 180 -17.04 -16.29 -10.34
CA VAL A 180 -16.78 -17.25 -9.25
C VAL A 180 -17.69 -18.48 -9.33
N GLY A 181 -18.99 -18.28 -9.54
CA GLY A 181 -19.97 -19.39 -9.62
C GLY A 181 -19.69 -20.36 -10.76
N PRO A 182 -19.54 -19.90 -12.03
CA PRO A 182 -19.19 -20.76 -13.16
C PRO A 182 -17.82 -21.43 -13.00
N ALA A 183 -16.79 -20.70 -12.57
CA ALA A 183 -15.48 -21.27 -12.35
C ALA A 183 -15.51 -22.44 -11.36
N LYS A 184 -16.20 -22.28 -10.23
CA LYS A 184 -16.33 -23.34 -9.20
C LYS A 184 -17.22 -24.51 -9.63
N LYS A 185 -18.12 -24.35 -10.61
CA LYS A 185 -18.84 -25.46 -11.22
C LYS A 185 -17.92 -26.34 -12.06
N VAL A 186 -16.95 -25.74 -12.76
CA VAL A 186 -15.97 -26.48 -13.58
C VAL A 186 -14.89 -27.11 -12.69
N ASN A 187 -14.34 -26.34 -11.75
CA ASN A 187 -13.32 -26.80 -10.82
C ASN A 187 -13.69 -26.37 -9.38
N PRO A 188 -14.30 -27.23 -8.56
CA PRO A 188 -14.72 -26.88 -7.20
C PRO A 188 -13.58 -26.45 -6.27
N LYS A 189 -12.32 -26.74 -6.61
CA LYS A 189 -11.14 -26.37 -5.81
C LYS A 189 -10.50 -25.06 -6.25
N VAL A 190 -10.93 -24.50 -7.39
CA VAL A 190 -10.29 -23.32 -7.95
C VAL A 190 -10.39 -22.14 -6.98
N LYS A 191 -9.29 -21.44 -6.82
CA LYS A 191 -9.24 -20.15 -6.14
C LYS A 191 -9.36 -19.04 -7.17
N VAL A 192 -10.40 -18.23 -7.05
CA VAL A 192 -10.64 -17.08 -7.92
C VAL A 192 -10.23 -15.83 -7.19
N ILE A 193 -9.29 -15.10 -7.77
CA ILE A 193 -8.63 -13.95 -7.15
C ILE A 193 -8.96 -12.70 -7.97
N ILE A 194 -9.35 -11.62 -7.31
CA ILE A 194 -9.57 -10.32 -7.94
C ILE A 194 -8.40 -9.39 -7.66
N LYS A 195 -7.90 -8.67 -8.68
CA LYS A 195 -6.94 -7.59 -8.49
C LYS A 195 -7.68 -6.25 -8.46
N TYR A 196 -7.37 -5.44 -7.45
CA TYR A 196 -7.77 -4.05 -7.37
C TYR A 196 -6.59 -3.14 -7.72
N PRO A 197 -6.77 -2.14 -8.60
CA PRO A 197 -5.73 -1.16 -8.90
C PRO A 197 -5.46 -0.22 -7.72
N ASN A 198 -4.52 0.71 -7.90
CA ASN A 198 -4.17 1.68 -6.85
C ASN A 198 -4.96 3.00 -6.91
N TRP A 199 -5.77 3.22 -7.93
CA TRP A 199 -6.59 4.43 -8.14
C TRP A 199 -7.97 4.32 -7.47
N TYR A 200 -7.97 4.11 -6.16
CA TYR A 200 -9.17 3.83 -5.34
C TYR A 200 -10.20 4.98 -5.29
N ASP A 201 -9.82 6.18 -5.67
CA ASP A 201 -10.70 7.34 -5.77
C ASP A 201 -11.78 7.17 -6.87
N HIS A 202 -11.54 6.30 -7.84
CA HIS A 202 -12.48 5.96 -8.92
C HIS A 202 -13.32 4.70 -8.66
N PHE A 203 -13.00 3.91 -7.66
CA PHE A 203 -13.60 2.57 -7.47
C PHE A 203 -15.12 2.55 -7.47
N HIS A 204 -15.73 3.43 -6.68
CA HIS A 204 -17.20 3.47 -6.58
C HIS A 204 -17.87 3.90 -7.89
N GLY A 205 -17.18 4.69 -8.73
CA GLY A 205 -17.65 5.10 -10.05
C GLY A 205 -17.49 4.04 -11.14
N LEU A 206 -16.63 3.05 -10.92
CA LEU A 206 -16.32 1.96 -11.87
C LEU A 206 -16.90 0.61 -11.46
N GLY A 207 -17.51 0.53 -10.27
CA GLY A 207 -18.18 -0.69 -9.82
C GLY A 207 -17.33 -1.62 -8.97
N PHE A 208 -16.10 -1.27 -8.59
CA PHE A 208 -15.33 -2.05 -7.62
C PHE A 208 -16.02 -2.02 -6.25
N ASN A 209 -16.71 -3.09 -5.92
CA ASN A 209 -17.48 -3.20 -4.68
C ASN A 209 -16.66 -3.84 -3.56
N LEU A 210 -15.86 -3.00 -2.89
CA LEU A 210 -14.95 -3.45 -1.82
C LEU A 210 -15.66 -4.02 -0.59
N GLU A 211 -16.97 -3.80 -0.45
CA GLU A 211 -17.77 -4.36 0.66
C GLU A 211 -18.25 -5.79 0.35
N GLU A 212 -18.67 -6.06 -0.89
CA GLU A 212 -19.27 -7.34 -1.26
C GLU A 212 -18.27 -8.28 -1.96
N GLU A 213 -17.48 -7.80 -2.92
CA GLU A 213 -16.58 -8.66 -3.72
C GLU A 213 -15.59 -9.46 -2.88
N PRO A 214 -14.90 -8.89 -1.89
CA PRO A 214 -13.95 -9.65 -1.07
C PRO A 214 -14.58 -10.78 -0.25
N VAL A 215 -15.92 -10.80 -0.13
CA VAL A 215 -16.63 -11.86 0.60
C VAL A 215 -16.62 -13.17 -0.20
N TYR A 216 -16.87 -13.12 -1.51
CA TYR A 216 -17.03 -14.31 -2.33
C TYR A 216 -15.84 -14.65 -3.23
N PHE A 217 -14.93 -13.70 -3.53
CA PHE A 217 -13.64 -14.05 -4.10
C PHE A 217 -12.77 -14.76 -3.05
N ASP A 218 -11.98 -15.74 -3.48
CA ASP A 218 -11.13 -16.53 -2.57
C ASP A 218 -9.91 -15.75 -2.09
N GLY A 219 -9.47 -14.77 -2.87
CA GLY A 219 -8.37 -13.88 -2.56
C GLY A 219 -8.48 -12.57 -3.32
N LEU A 220 -7.66 -11.62 -2.94
CA LEU A 220 -7.47 -10.36 -3.66
C LEU A 220 -5.99 -10.05 -3.86
N TRP A 221 -5.71 -9.20 -4.83
CA TRP A 221 -4.39 -8.64 -5.09
C TRP A 221 -4.49 -7.13 -5.21
N THR A 222 -3.38 -6.45 -4.96
CA THR A 222 -3.34 -5.00 -4.90
C THR A 222 -2.34 -4.45 -5.90
N GLY A 223 -2.78 -3.57 -6.79
CA GLY A 223 -1.88 -2.77 -7.62
C GLY A 223 -1.06 -1.82 -6.75
N THR A 224 0.26 -1.84 -6.92
CA THR A 224 1.18 -0.99 -6.16
C THR A 224 2.07 -0.16 -7.08
N GLU A 225 1.55 0.16 -8.25
CA GLU A 225 2.22 0.94 -9.28
C GLU A 225 2.36 2.39 -8.82
N THR A 226 3.50 2.78 -8.33
CA THR A 226 3.80 4.19 -8.00
C THR A 226 4.60 4.90 -9.08
N ARG A 227 4.83 4.24 -10.18
CA ARG A 227 5.54 4.68 -11.41
C ARG A 227 6.42 5.91 -11.20
N ASP A 228 5.96 7.08 -11.62
CA ASP A 228 6.64 8.35 -11.43
C ASP A 228 5.87 9.22 -10.42
N PRO A 229 6.43 9.48 -9.21
CA PRO A 229 5.79 10.35 -8.22
C PRO A 229 5.60 11.80 -8.69
N GLY A 230 6.34 12.22 -9.71
CA GLY A 230 6.20 13.52 -10.36
C GLY A 230 5.07 13.59 -11.37
N SER A 231 4.41 12.46 -11.68
CA SER A 231 3.29 12.43 -12.61
C SER A 231 2.02 13.06 -12.01
N ALA A 232 1.07 13.42 -12.89
CA ALA A 232 -0.22 14.00 -12.49
C ALA A 232 -1.14 13.03 -11.72
N GLN A 233 -0.72 11.79 -11.49
CA GLN A 233 -1.53 10.77 -10.81
C GLN A 233 -1.45 10.83 -9.29
N HIS A 234 -0.74 11.77 -8.70
CA HIS A 234 -0.57 11.92 -7.23
C HIS A 234 -0.09 10.67 -6.49
N LEU A 235 0.64 9.81 -7.18
CA LEU A 235 1.12 8.54 -6.65
C LEU A 235 2.41 8.75 -5.87
N GLN A 236 2.29 8.95 -4.56
CA GLN A 236 3.44 9.10 -3.68
C GLN A 236 4.13 7.74 -3.42
N ASN A 237 5.42 7.77 -3.06
CA ASN A 237 6.19 6.55 -2.76
C ASN A 237 5.49 5.67 -1.72
N TYR A 238 4.94 6.29 -0.67
CA TYR A 238 4.25 5.59 0.42
C TYR A 238 3.00 4.82 -0.01
N LEU A 239 2.44 5.10 -1.19
CA LEU A 239 1.23 4.44 -1.69
C LEU A 239 1.42 2.93 -1.79
N SER A 240 2.57 2.43 -2.26
CA SER A 240 2.83 0.99 -2.41
C SER A 240 2.62 0.21 -1.12
N TYR A 241 2.99 0.80 0.01
CA TYR A 241 2.74 0.23 1.34
C TYR A 241 1.29 0.43 1.79
N ASN A 242 0.80 1.67 1.73
CA ASN A 242 -0.47 2.07 2.33
C ASN A 242 -1.68 1.39 1.69
N ILE A 243 -1.66 1.23 0.36
CA ILE A 243 -2.77 0.58 -0.36
C ILE A 243 -2.87 -0.91 0.01
N ILE A 244 -1.76 -1.61 0.18
CA ILE A 244 -1.77 -3.00 0.66
C ILE A 244 -2.36 -3.07 2.07
N ARG A 245 -1.97 -2.17 2.97
CA ARG A 245 -2.51 -2.12 4.33
C ARG A 245 -4.03 -1.93 4.33
N TYR A 246 -4.53 -1.07 3.44
CA TYR A 246 -5.98 -0.88 3.31
C TYR A 246 -6.69 -2.16 2.87
N PHE A 247 -6.17 -2.87 1.88
CA PHE A 247 -6.76 -4.13 1.42
C PHE A 247 -6.59 -5.28 2.42
N ASP A 248 -5.51 -5.31 3.19
CA ASP A 248 -5.37 -6.24 4.32
C ASP A 248 -6.47 -6.02 5.37
N ASN A 249 -6.85 -4.77 5.62
CA ASN A 249 -7.91 -4.42 6.56
C ASN A 249 -9.33 -4.58 5.97
N ILE A 250 -9.48 -4.54 4.64
CA ILE A 250 -10.74 -4.88 3.96
C ILE A 250 -11.02 -6.38 4.06
N ALA A 251 -10.03 -7.21 3.78
CA ALA A 251 -10.18 -8.67 3.76
C ALA A 251 -8.99 -9.37 4.45
N PRO A 252 -8.97 -9.38 5.79
CA PRO A 252 -7.87 -9.96 6.55
C PRO A 252 -7.57 -11.41 6.14
N GLY A 253 -6.30 -11.66 5.79
CA GLY A 253 -5.82 -12.97 5.38
C GLY A 253 -6.15 -13.37 3.93
N LYS A 254 -6.81 -12.51 3.14
CA LYS A 254 -7.12 -12.77 1.73
C LYS A 254 -6.24 -12.00 0.74
N ASN A 255 -5.49 -10.98 1.18
CA ASN A 255 -4.60 -10.25 0.28
C ASN A 255 -3.39 -11.12 -0.07
N GLY A 256 -3.33 -11.56 -1.33
CA GLY A 256 -2.26 -12.43 -1.85
C GLY A 256 -0.96 -11.69 -2.12
N GLY A 257 -1.01 -10.38 -2.37
CA GLY A 257 0.21 -9.62 -2.60
C GLY A 257 0.07 -8.33 -3.36
N GLY A 258 1.23 -7.76 -3.68
CA GLY A 258 1.38 -6.55 -4.47
C GLY A 258 1.73 -6.85 -5.93
N TRP A 259 1.07 -6.14 -6.83
CA TRP A 259 1.32 -6.21 -8.27
C TRP A 259 2.09 -4.94 -8.69
N VAL A 260 3.34 -5.12 -9.09
CA VAL A 260 4.22 -4.00 -9.42
C VAL A 260 4.42 -3.92 -10.93
N ASP A 261 3.95 -2.82 -11.51
CA ASP A 261 4.21 -2.45 -12.89
C ASP A 261 5.33 -1.41 -12.94
N ALA A 262 6.41 -1.71 -13.63
CA ALA A 262 7.51 -0.78 -13.84
C ALA A 262 7.12 0.44 -14.70
N GLY A 263 6.09 0.33 -15.49
CA GLY A 263 5.38 1.31 -16.29
C GLY A 263 6.19 2.46 -16.88
N GLY A 264 6.52 2.38 -18.14
CA GLY A 264 7.03 3.50 -18.92
C GLY A 264 8.56 3.67 -18.90
N ILE A 265 9.03 4.26 -19.97
CA ILE A 265 10.46 4.47 -20.26
C ILE A 265 11.15 5.55 -19.39
N HIS A 266 10.40 6.23 -18.53
CA HIS A 266 10.89 7.34 -17.71
C HIS A 266 11.26 6.94 -16.28
N MET A 267 10.90 5.73 -15.84
CA MET A 267 11.24 5.24 -14.52
C MET A 267 12.71 4.82 -14.47
N SER A 268 13.44 5.33 -13.49
CA SER A 268 14.79 4.82 -13.23
C SER A 268 14.73 3.42 -12.60
N MET A 269 15.72 2.57 -12.87
CA MET A 269 15.75 1.20 -12.36
C MET A 269 15.93 1.13 -10.86
N ASP A 270 16.69 2.03 -10.29
CA ASP A 270 16.84 2.20 -8.85
C ASP A 270 15.53 2.67 -8.18
N ARG A 271 14.73 3.51 -8.85
CA ARG A 271 13.36 3.84 -8.41
C ARG A 271 12.43 2.63 -8.47
N TYR A 272 12.55 1.80 -9.51
CA TYR A 272 11.83 0.53 -9.58
C TYR A 272 12.19 -0.39 -8.41
N ALA A 273 13.48 -0.49 -8.07
CA ALA A 273 13.96 -1.24 -6.92
C ALA A 273 13.34 -0.73 -5.59
N GLU A 274 13.33 0.59 -5.38
CA GLU A 274 12.67 1.22 -4.22
C GLU A 274 11.18 0.86 -4.12
N GLN A 275 10.47 0.89 -5.25
CA GLN A 275 9.04 0.52 -5.30
C GLN A 275 8.79 -0.95 -4.92
N LEU A 276 9.63 -1.88 -5.38
CA LEU A 276 9.55 -3.30 -4.99
C LEU A 276 9.76 -3.46 -3.49
N HIS A 277 10.76 -2.79 -2.93
CA HIS A 277 11.04 -2.81 -1.50
C HIS A 277 9.84 -2.31 -0.69
N LEU A 278 9.29 -1.14 -1.03
CA LEU A 278 8.14 -0.54 -0.36
C LEU A 278 6.89 -1.43 -0.37
N THR A 279 6.64 -2.12 -1.49
CA THR A 279 5.55 -3.08 -1.61
C THR A 279 5.69 -4.19 -0.56
N MET A 280 6.90 -4.69 -0.35
CA MET A 280 7.17 -5.78 0.58
C MET A 280 7.17 -5.37 2.05
N LEU A 281 7.36 -4.09 2.39
CA LEU A 281 7.28 -3.60 3.78
C LEU A 281 5.89 -3.83 4.41
N ALA A 282 4.84 -3.95 3.61
CA ALA A 282 3.51 -4.34 4.08
C ALA A 282 3.40 -5.85 4.44
N ARG A 283 4.47 -6.63 4.22
CA ARG A 283 4.56 -8.07 4.54
C ARG A 283 3.59 -8.96 3.78
N THR A 284 3.42 -8.68 2.50
CA THR A 284 2.61 -9.53 1.61
C THR A 284 3.27 -10.90 1.40
N PRO A 285 2.48 -11.98 1.23
CA PRO A 285 3.01 -13.32 1.00
C PRO A 285 3.60 -13.53 -0.40
N GLU A 286 3.25 -12.68 -1.36
CA GLU A 286 3.74 -12.78 -2.74
C GLU A 286 3.84 -11.39 -3.40
N ILE A 287 4.70 -11.26 -4.40
CA ILE A 287 4.80 -10.08 -5.27
C ILE A 287 4.77 -10.51 -6.73
N ILE A 288 3.95 -9.84 -7.56
CA ILE A 288 3.94 -10.03 -9.01
C ILE A 288 4.76 -8.93 -9.69
N LEU A 289 5.72 -9.34 -10.49
CA LEU A 289 6.47 -8.46 -11.40
C LEU A 289 5.74 -8.41 -12.73
N TRP A 290 5.04 -7.33 -13.00
CA TRP A 290 4.41 -7.06 -14.30
C TRP A 290 5.42 -6.51 -15.29
N ASN A 291 5.61 -7.10 -16.47
CA ASN A 291 5.20 -8.43 -16.80
C ASN A 291 6.41 -9.22 -17.35
N TYR A 292 6.25 -10.51 -17.63
CA TYR A 292 7.32 -11.39 -18.11
C TYR A 292 8.06 -10.82 -19.33
N MET A 293 7.34 -10.24 -20.30
CA MET A 293 8.00 -9.66 -21.48
C MET A 293 8.76 -8.37 -21.15
N GLN A 294 8.30 -7.55 -20.19
CA GLN A 294 9.11 -6.43 -19.70
C GLN A 294 10.41 -6.92 -19.04
N LEU A 295 10.33 -7.99 -18.24
CA LEU A 295 11.53 -8.60 -17.63
C LEU A 295 12.51 -9.14 -18.69
N ASN A 296 12.01 -9.57 -19.87
CA ASN A 296 12.83 -10.06 -20.96
C ASN A 296 13.38 -8.94 -21.87
N ASP A 297 12.56 -7.94 -22.19
CA ASP A 297 12.80 -7.00 -23.29
C ASP A 297 13.39 -5.67 -22.84
N VAL A 298 13.07 -5.19 -21.63
CA VAL A 298 13.58 -3.92 -21.11
C VAL A 298 15.06 -4.08 -20.75
N LYS A 299 15.93 -3.62 -21.66
CA LYS A 299 17.38 -3.72 -21.49
C LYS A 299 17.88 -2.64 -20.54
N ILE A 300 18.93 -2.98 -19.78
CA ILE A 300 19.62 -2.02 -18.92
C ILE A 300 20.24 -0.93 -19.78
N ASP A 301 19.96 0.33 -19.43
CA ASP A 301 20.48 1.52 -20.09
C ASP A 301 20.98 2.49 -19.01
N ALA A 302 22.15 3.10 -19.24
CA ALA A 302 22.72 4.07 -18.30
C ALA A 302 21.81 5.27 -18.02
N ARG A 303 20.90 5.61 -18.95
CA ARG A 303 19.87 6.66 -18.76
C ARG A 303 18.83 6.32 -17.69
N MET A 304 18.72 5.05 -17.31
CA MET A 304 17.81 4.57 -16.27
C MET A 304 18.45 4.65 -14.86
N ARG A 305 19.64 5.22 -14.72
CA ARG A 305 20.30 5.48 -13.45
C ARG A 305 19.86 6.83 -12.91
N ALA A 306 19.29 6.86 -11.70
CA ALA A 306 18.85 8.12 -11.10
C ALA A 306 20.01 9.04 -10.72
N PRO A 307 19.85 10.38 -10.84
CA PRO A 307 20.90 11.35 -10.49
C PRO A 307 21.34 11.27 -9.03
N TRP A 308 20.45 10.90 -8.10
CA TRP A 308 20.76 10.78 -6.68
C TRP A 308 21.75 9.66 -6.32
N GLN A 309 22.02 8.73 -7.25
CA GLN A 309 23.07 7.72 -7.09
C GLN A 309 24.47 8.33 -6.85
N ASP A 310 24.72 9.54 -7.37
CA ASP A 310 26.00 10.22 -7.21
C ASP A 310 26.25 10.71 -5.78
N ALA A 311 25.21 10.85 -4.96
CA ALA A 311 25.34 11.19 -3.55
C ALA A 311 25.99 10.06 -2.72
N GLY A 312 25.96 8.82 -3.21
CA GLY A 312 26.51 7.63 -2.57
C GLY A 312 25.74 7.19 -1.32
N GLY A 313 26.01 5.98 -0.84
CA GLY A 313 25.46 5.43 0.40
C GLY A 313 23.98 5.06 0.35
N ASN A 314 23.30 5.20 -0.80
CA ASN A 314 21.90 4.79 -0.96
C ASN A 314 21.72 3.27 -0.82
N SER A 315 20.50 2.82 -0.56
CA SER A 315 20.20 1.38 -0.41
C SER A 315 19.96 0.66 -1.74
N PHE A 316 19.72 1.38 -2.83
CA PHE A 316 19.38 0.85 -4.14
C PHE A 316 20.52 1.13 -5.15
N ARG A 317 21.68 0.49 -4.93
CA ARG A 317 22.95 0.80 -5.59
C ARG A 317 22.97 0.29 -7.03
N TYR A 318 22.66 1.19 -7.97
CA TYR A 318 22.58 0.88 -9.40
C TYR A 318 23.85 0.18 -9.92
N ASP A 319 25.04 0.72 -9.61
CA ASP A 319 26.31 0.22 -10.14
C ASP A 319 26.61 -1.22 -9.66
N GLU A 320 26.14 -1.60 -8.46
CA GLU A 320 26.26 -2.98 -7.97
C GLU A 320 25.23 -3.91 -8.63
N MET A 321 24.02 -3.41 -8.90
CA MET A 321 22.98 -4.19 -9.57
C MET A 321 23.34 -4.54 -11.02
N VAL A 322 24.11 -3.68 -11.70
CA VAL A 322 24.54 -3.92 -13.08
C VAL A 322 25.89 -4.63 -13.19
N ALA A 323 26.56 -4.90 -12.07
CA ALA A 323 27.82 -5.63 -12.06
C ALA A 323 27.62 -7.13 -12.38
N PRO A 324 28.58 -7.78 -13.08
CA PRO A 324 28.54 -9.22 -13.28
C PRO A 324 28.44 -9.99 -11.96
N PHE A 325 27.63 -11.06 -11.93
CA PHE A 325 27.37 -11.82 -10.72
C PHE A 325 27.44 -13.33 -10.97
N GLN A 326 27.50 -14.12 -9.89
CA GLN A 326 27.50 -15.58 -9.97
C GLN A 326 26.08 -16.13 -9.84
N LYS A 327 25.67 -16.98 -10.79
CA LYS A 327 24.41 -17.74 -10.74
C LYS A 327 24.66 -19.17 -11.25
N ASN A 328 24.32 -20.17 -10.43
CA ASN A 328 24.51 -21.58 -10.77
C ASN A 328 25.93 -21.94 -11.25
N GLY A 329 26.96 -21.35 -10.63
CA GLY A 329 28.37 -21.59 -10.96
C GLY A 329 28.87 -20.92 -12.25
N LYS A 330 28.08 -20.04 -12.84
CA LYS A 330 28.44 -19.26 -14.03
C LYS A 330 28.45 -17.76 -13.73
N THR A 331 29.36 -17.03 -14.35
CA THR A 331 29.34 -15.57 -14.35
C THR A 331 28.28 -15.10 -15.34
N VAL A 332 27.29 -14.35 -14.85
CA VAL A 332 26.20 -13.76 -15.64
C VAL A 332 26.40 -12.24 -15.72
N THR A 333 26.30 -11.68 -16.92
CA THR A 333 26.25 -10.24 -17.11
C THR A 333 24.81 -9.77 -17.05
N PRO A 334 24.46 -8.80 -16.20
CA PRO A 334 23.13 -8.17 -16.20
C PRO A 334 22.78 -7.59 -17.55
N THR A 335 21.59 -7.87 -18.06
CA THR A 335 21.16 -7.42 -19.40
C THR A 335 19.77 -6.78 -19.39
N THR A 336 18.93 -7.11 -18.42
CA THR A 336 17.53 -6.63 -18.37
C THR A 336 17.16 -6.12 -16.99
N MET A 337 16.04 -5.38 -16.94
CA MET A 337 15.47 -4.86 -15.70
C MET A 337 15.18 -5.94 -14.65
N ALA A 338 15.01 -7.19 -15.05
CA ALA A 338 14.75 -8.30 -14.14
C ALA A 338 15.85 -8.43 -13.05
N ARG A 339 17.09 -8.06 -13.36
CA ARG A 339 18.19 -8.10 -12.39
C ARG A 339 17.97 -7.15 -11.21
N PHE A 340 17.37 -5.99 -11.44
CA PHE A 340 17.08 -5.03 -10.35
C PHE A 340 16.04 -5.62 -9.37
N ALA A 341 15.04 -6.31 -9.91
CA ALA A 341 14.07 -7.03 -9.06
C ALA A 341 14.76 -8.13 -8.24
N ASP A 342 15.62 -8.94 -8.86
CA ASP A 342 16.33 -10.03 -8.19
C ASP A 342 17.15 -9.53 -6.99
N VAL A 343 18.02 -8.54 -7.20
CA VAL A 343 18.87 -8.00 -6.13
C VAL A 343 18.02 -7.40 -5.02
N THR A 344 17.06 -6.56 -5.37
CA THR A 344 16.24 -5.86 -4.40
C THR A 344 15.42 -6.81 -3.54
N LEU A 345 14.78 -7.81 -4.16
CA LEU A 345 13.94 -8.74 -3.44
C LEU A 345 14.76 -9.68 -2.54
N HIS A 346 15.95 -10.10 -2.95
CA HIS A 346 16.85 -10.84 -2.07
C HIS A 346 17.35 -10.01 -0.88
N GLU A 347 17.66 -8.74 -1.06
CA GLU A 347 18.01 -7.85 0.07
C GLU A 347 16.81 -7.58 0.98
N THR A 348 15.65 -7.35 0.40
CA THR A 348 14.39 -7.15 1.14
C THR A 348 14.00 -8.38 1.96
N ASP A 349 14.19 -9.59 1.42
CA ASP A 349 13.90 -10.86 2.11
C ASP A 349 14.69 -11.01 3.42
N LYS A 350 15.94 -10.52 3.46
CA LYS A 350 16.76 -10.52 4.69
C LYS A 350 16.13 -9.66 5.79
N LEU A 351 15.52 -8.54 5.43
CA LEU A 351 14.90 -7.61 6.38
C LEU A 351 13.51 -8.09 6.83
N ILE A 352 12.66 -8.49 5.87
CA ILE A 352 11.26 -8.84 6.11
C ILE A 352 11.11 -9.94 7.17
N GLY A 353 11.99 -10.92 7.20
CA GLY A 353 11.98 -11.99 8.21
C GLY A 353 12.24 -11.54 9.65
N LEU A 354 12.74 -10.32 9.85
CA LEU A 354 13.05 -9.74 11.18
C LEU A 354 11.93 -8.83 11.70
N LEU A 355 11.00 -8.43 10.83
CA LEU A 355 9.91 -7.50 11.15
C LEU A 355 8.69 -8.22 11.72
N GLY A 356 7.96 -7.54 12.59
CA GLY A 356 6.65 -7.96 13.10
C GLY A 356 5.50 -7.71 12.11
N ASN A 357 4.26 -7.64 12.61
CA ASN A 357 3.13 -7.22 11.81
C ASN A 357 3.10 -5.68 11.72
N PRO A 358 2.79 -5.11 10.55
CA PRO A 358 2.71 -3.66 10.42
C PRO A 358 1.65 -3.05 11.35
N ILE A 359 1.99 -1.91 11.95
CA ILE A 359 1.08 -1.08 12.75
C ILE A 359 1.14 0.37 12.28
N GLY A 360 0.15 1.18 12.65
CA GLY A 360 0.11 2.60 12.27
C GLY A 360 -1.02 3.36 12.94
N LEU A 361 -1.06 4.66 12.71
CA LEU A 361 -2.18 5.51 13.09
C LEU A 361 -3.43 5.08 12.29
N ALA A 362 -4.46 4.65 13.01
CA ALA A 362 -5.71 4.24 12.40
C ALA A 362 -6.35 5.41 11.64
N SER A 363 -6.66 5.22 10.36
CA SER A 363 -7.40 6.16 9.53
C SER A 363 -8.68 5.52 9.01
N TYR A 364 -9.83 6.09 9.37
CA TYR A 364 -11.12 5.53 8.99
C TYR A 364 -11.55 6.00 7.61
N LYS A 365 -11.58 5.07 6.66
CA LYS A 365 -12.05 5.26 5.29
C LYS A 365 -13.20 4.29 5.01
N PRO A 366 -14.46 4.70 5.23
CA PRO A 366 -15.63 3.88 4.93
C PRO A 366 -15.64 3.37 3.50
N TYR A 367 -16.25 2.20 3.27
CA TYR A 367 -16.46 1.68 1.91
C TYR A 367 -17.13 2.73 1.02
N HIS A 368 -16.69 2.82 -0.22
CA HIS A 368 -17.23 3.73 -1.24
C HIS A 368 -17.21 5.22 -0.85
N SER A 369 -16.37 5.60 0.10
CA SER A 369 -16.16 6.99 0.48
C SER A 369 -15.18 7.69 -0.47
N SER A 370 -15.29 9.00 -0.58
CA SER A 370 -14.40 9.89 -1.33
C SER A 370 -14.19 11.21 -0.57
N GLY A 371 -13.21 11.97 -1.01
CA GLY A 371 -12.80 13.24 -0.42
C GLY A 371 -11.48 13.15 0.33
N GLU A 372 -10.61 14.11 0.11
CA GLU A 372 -9.20 14.06 0.55
C GLU A 372 -8.51 12.74 0.15
N ASP A 373 -8.84 12.22 -1.04
CA ASP A 373 -8.29 10.98 -1.55
C ASP A 373 -6.77 11.09 -1.70
N PHE A 374 -6.06 10.02 -1.36
CA PHE A 374 -4.59 9.93 -1.30
C PHE A 374 -3.91 10.76 -0.20
N LEU A 375 -4.62 11.55 0.62
CA LEU A 375 -4.01 12.33 1.70
C LEU A 375 -3.15 11.47 2.63
N GLN A 376 -3.59 10.24 2.96
CA GLN A 376 -2.85 9.34 3.83
C GLN A 376 -1.44 9.02 3.28
N ASN A 377 -1.24 9.03 1.95
CA ASN A 377 0.08 8.81 1.37
C ASN A 377 1.01 9.99 1.63
N TYR A 378 0.51 11.22 1.53
CA TYR A 378 1.28 12.44 1.86
C TYR A 378 1.60 12.51 3.36
N LEU A 379 0.67 12.08 4.21
CA LEU A 379 0.91 11.97 5.65
C LEU A 379 1.98 10.92 5.95
N GLY A 380 1.98 9.79 5.24
CA GLY A 380 3.05 8.79 5.31
C GLY A 380 4.41 9.36 4.93
N MET A 381 4.47 10.13 3.85
CA MET A 381 5.70 10.80 3.38
C MET A 381 6.22 11.89 4.32
N ILE A 382 5.39 12.41 5.21
CA ILE A 382 5.86 13.29 6.30
C ILE A 382 6.12 12.52 7.61
N GLY A 383 6.19 11.18 7.56
CA GLY A 383 6.59 10.34 8.68
C GLY A 383 5.48 9.98 9.67
N LEU A 384 4.21 10.10 9.27
CA LEU A 384 3.08 9.57 10.02
C LEU A 384 2.75 8.17 9.48
N PRO A 385 3.02 7.09 10.21
CA PRO A 385 2.72 5.74 9.75
C PRO A 385 1.21 5.54 9.72
N MET A 386 0.66 5.29 8.54
CA MET A 386 -0.78 5.20 8.31
C MET A 386 -1.25 3.74 8.27
N ASP A 387 -2.45 3.49 8.80
CA ASP A 387 -3.14 2.20 8.70
C ASP A 387 -4.64 2.44 8.44
N MET A 388 -5.08 2.29 7.18
CA MET A 388 -6.45 2.61 6.76
C MET A 388 -7.41 1.46 7.03
N TYR A 389 -8.60 1.79 7.55
CA TYR A 389 -9.65 0.82 7.88
C TYR A 389 -10.97 1.17 7.19
N PRO A 390 -11.64 0.20 6.53
CA PRO A 390 -12.96 0.43 5.92
C PRO A 390 -14.08 0.45 6.96
N GLN A 391 -13.86 -0.11 8.14
CA GLN A 391 -14.78 -0.14 9.27
C GLN A 391 -14.17 0.59 10.46
N TRP A 392 -15.05 1.14 11.31
CA TRP A 392 -14.62 1.77 12.56
C TRP A 392 -13.88 0.76 13.44
N LYS A 393 -12.64 1.09 13.80
CA LYS A 393 -11.79 0.23 14.63
C LYS A 393 -11.91 0.62 16.11
N GLU A 394 -12.53 -0.22 16.89
CA GLU A 394 -12.62 -0.05 18.34
C GLU A 394 -11.27 -0.27 19.03
N GLY A 395 -11.09 0.43 20.17
CA GLY A 395 -9.92 0.22 21.04
C GLY A 395 -8.64 0.94 20.64
N GLN A 396 -8.66 1.74 19.56
CA GLN A 396 -7.53 2.60 19.20
C GLN A 396 -7.41 3.75 20.20
N GLN A 397 -6.17 4.11 20.56
CA GLN A 397 -5.94 5.29 21.41
C GLN A 397 -6.07 6.59 20.61
N GLN A 398 -5.78 6.56 19.31
CA GLN A 398 -5.95 7.67 18.38
C GLN A 398 -6.58 7.19 17.07
N ILE A 399 -7.39 8.05 16.45
CA ILE A 399 -7.96 7.79 15.12
C ILE A 399 -7.97 9.06 14.27
N LEU A 400 -7.53 8.96 13.03
CA LEU A 400 -7.57 10.03 12.03
C LEU A 400 -8.83 9.90 11.17
N LEU A 401 -9.56 10.99 11.05
CA LEU A 401 -10.77 11.13 10.25
C LEU A 401 -10.57 12.21 9.18
N THR A 402 -10.43 11.78 7.94
CA THR A 402 -10.40 12.66 6.77
C THR A 402 -11.82 12.93 6.26
N GLN A 403 -11.97 13.75 5.22
CA GLN A 403 -13.26 14.01 4.60
C GLN A 403 -14.03 12.73 4.24
N GLN A 404 -13.34 11.64 3.94
CA GLN A 404 -13.91 10.33 3.64
C GLN A 404 -14.86 9.83 4.73
N ALA A 405 -14.57 10.13 6.00
CA ALA A 405 -15.38 9.72 7.14
C ALA A 405 -16.80 10.32 7.14
N ALA A 406 -17.03 11.40 6.39
CA ALA A 406 -18.36 12.00 6.23
C ALA A 406 -19.40 11.07 5.57
N LYS A 407 -18.94 10.00 4.91
CA LYS A 407 -19.81 8.96 4.34
C LYS A 407 -20.57 8.17 5.42
N ASP A 408 -20.05 8.10 6.64
CA ASP A 408 -20.68 7.37 7.74
C ASP A 408 -21.70 8.27 8.46
N PRO A 409 -22.99 7.98 8.40
CA PRO A 409 -24.03 8.80 9.06
C PRO A 409 -23.93 8.80 10.59
N GLN A 410 -23.16 7.84 11.18
CA GLN A 410 -22.97 7.72 12.63
C GLN A 410 -21.64 8.35 13.10
N ILE A 411 -20.90 9.02 12.23
CA ILE A 411 -19.52 9.44 12.55
C ILE A 411 -19.45 10.38 13.76
N VAL A 412 -20.40 11.32 13.92
CA VAL A 412 -20.42 12.25 15.05
C VAL A 412 -20.58 11.50 16.36
N GLU A 413 -21.46 10.51 16.42
CA GLU A 413 -21.65 9.69 17.62
C GLU A 413 -20.42 8.83 17.92
N LYS A 414 -19.79 8.26 16.90
CA LYS A 414 -18.52 7.52 17.05
C LYS A 414 -17.40 8.39 17.58
N ILE A 415 -17.29 9.63 17.11
CA ILE A 415 -16.34 10.62 17.64
C ILE A 415 -16.59 10.87 19.14
N LYS A 416 -17.84 11.17 19.51
CA LYS A 416 -18.22 11.41 20.92
C LYS A 416 -17.89 10.20 21.81
N GLN A 417 -18.17 9.00 21.36
CA GLN A 417 -17.90 7.78 22.11
C GLN A 417 -16.40 7.52 22.28
N GLN A 418 -15.60 7.72 21.22
CA GLN A 418 -14.15 7.60 21.28
C GLN A 418 -13.56 8.56 22.32
N LEU A 419 -13.93 9.84 22.26
CA LEU A 419 -13.46 10.87 23.20
C LEU A 419 -13.91 10.60 24.64
N LYS A 420 -15.17 10.18 24.86
CA LYS A 420 -15.69 9.84 26.20
C LYS A 420 -14.99 8.62 26.81
N LYS A 421 -14.56 7.66 25.98
CA LYS A 421 -13.77 6.49 26.43
C LYS A 421 -12.31 6.86 26.77
N GLY A 422 -11.84 8.05 26.40
CA GLY A 422 -10.47 8.53 26.63
C GLY A 422 -9.52 8.30 25.46
N GLY A 423 -10.03 7.88 24.30
CA GLY A 423 -9.29 7.86 23.05
C GLY A 423 -9.27 9.25 22.41
N ASP A 424 -8.28 9.51 21.59
CA ASP A 424 -8.12 10.77 20.88
C ASP A 424 -8.73 10.68 19.47
N VAL A 425 -9.17 11.82 18.94
CA VAL A 425 -9.68 11.94 17.58
C VAL A 425 -8.97 13.09 16.89
N ILE A 426 -8.46 12.82 15.68
CA ILE A 426 -7.88 13.82 14.80
C ILE A 426 -8.82 13.97 13.61
N ILE A 427 -9.37 15.16 13.39
CA ILE A 427 -10.17 15.49 12.21
C ILE A 427 -9.39 16.42 11.29
N THR A 428 -9.57 16.28 9.98
CA THR A 428 -9.01 17.21 9.00
C THR A 428 -9.92 18.39 8.77
N THR A 429 -9.38 19.49 8.21
CA THR A 429 -10.20 20.61 7.74
C THR A 429 -11.18 20.21 6.63
N GLY A 430 -10.87 19.17 5.85
CA GLY A 430 -11.81 18.63 4.86
C GLY A 430 -13.04 18.01 5.51
N LEU A 431 -12.87 17.21 6.56
CA LEU A 431 -14.01 16.68 7.31
C LEU A 431 -14.80 17.78 8.04
N LEU A 432 -14.09 18.71 8.69
CA LEU A 432 -14.72 19.83 9.38
C LEU A 432 -15.58 20.68 8.43
N LYS A 433 -15.10 20.91 7.21
CA LYS A 433 -15.83 21.64 6.18
C LYS A 433 -17.04 20.85 5.66
N ALA A 434 -16.86 19.57 5.40
CA ALA A 434 -17.92 18.70 4.85
C ALA A 434 -19.07 18.48 5.85
N MET A 435 -18.80 18.48 7.15
CA MET A 435 -19.75 18.15 8.21
C MET A 435 -19.98 19.31 9.21
N LYS A 436 -19.93 20.52 8.74
CA LYS A 436 -20.01 21.75 9.56
C LYS A 436 -21.11 21.69 10.64
N GLU A 437 -22.36 21.49 10.25
CA GLU A 437 -23.49 21.50 11.18
C GLU A 437 -23.52 20.25 12.08
N PRO A 438 -23.36 19.02 11.56
CA PRO A 438 -23.35 17.82 12.40
C PRO A 438 -22.20 17.78 13.43
N LEU A 439 -21.04 18.35 13.11
CA LEU A 439 -19.90 18.41 14.03
C LEU A 439 -20.02 19.52 15.08
N GLY A 440 -20.94 20.45 14.94
CA GLY A 440 -21.11 21.58 15.86
C GLY A 440 -21.32 21.20 17.34
N ASP A 441 -21.84 19.99 17.58
CA ASP A 441 -21.97 19.43 18.94
C ASP A 441 -20.64 18.97 19.59
N VAL A 442 -19.58 18.90 18.80
CA VAL A 442 -18.27 18.38 19.25
C VAL A 442 -17.17 19.41 19.03
N VAL A 443 -17.27 20.19 17.95
CA VAL A 443 -16.27 21.12 17.48
C VAL A 443 -16.95 22.45 17.17
N GLU A 444 -16.75 23.45 18.00
CA GLU A 444 -17.27 24.81 17.80
C GLU A 444 -16.41 25.67 16.85
N LEU A 445 -15.52 25.04 16.11
CA LEU A 445 -14.70 25.66 15.08
C LEU A 445 -15.42 25.75 13.76
N TYR A 446 -15.04 26.72 12.94
CA TYR A 446 -15.61 26.92 11.62
C TYR A 446 -14.54 26.94 10.54
N CYS A 447 -14.68 26.07 9.55
CA CYS A 447 -13.90 26.06 8.32
C CYS A 447 -14.81 26.37 7.13
N GLY A 448 -14.66 27.54 6.52
CA GLY A 448 -15.42 27.98 5.34
C GLY A 448 -14.56 27.96 4.08
N ASP A 449 -14.93 28.86 3.14
CA ASP A 449 -14.21 28.98 1.86
C ASP A 449 -13.01 29.95 1.90
N LEU A 450 -12.82 30.64 3.02
CA LEU A 450 -11.69 31.56 3.16
C LEU A 450 -10.37 30.80 3.20
N LYS A 451 -9.38 31.35 2.52
CA LYS A 451 -8.03 30.82 2.40
C LYS A 451 -7.01 31.78 2.97
N ALA A 452 -5.88 31.24 3.41
CA ALA A 452 -4.73 32.02 3.83
C ALA A 452 -3.47 31.59 3.06
N ILE A 453 -2.63 32.55 2.71
CA ILE A 453 -1.28 32.29 2.20
C ILE A 453 -0.34 32.30 3.40
N VAL A 454 0.44 31.23 3.57
CA VAL A 454 1.34 31.04 4.70
C VAL A 454 2.72 30.56 4.25
N ASN A 455 3.77 30.96 4.97
CA ASN A 455 5.12 30.42 4.87
C ASN A 455 5.93 30.58 6.17
N ASP A 456 5.40 31.29 7.18
CA ASP A 456 6.08 31.56 8.45
C ASP A 456 5.35 30.86 9.61
N PHE A 457 6.00 29.92 10.25
CA PHE A 457 5.51 29.15 11.39
C PHE A 457 6.01 29.69 12.73
N GLY A 458 6.44 30.96 12.75
CA GLY A 458 6.99 31.61 13.94
C GLY A 458 8.26 30.95 14.43
N PHE A 459 8.30 30.58 15.70
CA PHE A 459 9.46 29.91 16.30
C PHE A 459 9.70 28.48 15.78
N LEU A 460 8.75 27.91 15.05
CA LEU A 460 8.91 26.61 14.38
C LEU A 460 9.60 26.70 13.00
N GLY A 461 9.96 27.92 12.58
CA GLY A 461 10.72 28.14 11.35
C GLY A 461 9.89 28.70 10.21
N LYS A 462 10.50 28.74 9.03
CA LYS A 462 9.90 29.25 7.80
C LYS A 462 10.04 28.24 6.68
N SER A 463 9.07 28.26 5.78
CA SER A 463 9.14 27.60 4.49
C SER A 463 9.75 28.55 3.46
N ASP A 464 10.54 28.02 2.54
CA ASP A 464 11.05 28.77 1.39
C ASP A 464 9.95 29.07 0.34
N ARG A 465 8.80 28.39 0.46
CA ARG A 465 7.66 28.55 -0.42
C ARG A 465 6.44 29.08 0.32
N GLU A 466 5.66 29.91 -0.36
CA GLU A 466 4.32 30.28 0.06
C GLU A 466 3.33 29.25 -0.46
N PHE A 467 2.33 28.89 0.36
CA PHE A 467 1.27 27.97 -0.01
C PHE A 467 -0.08 28.34 0.63
N ILE A 468 -1.12 27.71 0.15
CA ILE A 468 -2.50 28.05 0.52
C ILE A 468 -3.05 26.99 1.48
N ILE A 469 -3.62 27.48 2.61
CA ILE A 469 -4.34 26.66 3.57
C ILE A 469 -5.77 27.19 3.75
N PRO A 470 -6.74 26.33 4.10
CA PRO A 470 -8.05 26.78 4.54
C PRO A 470 -7.93 27.54 5.87
N GLN A 471 -8.76 28.57 6.04
CA GLN A 471 -8.82 29.29 7.32
C GLN A 471 -9.79 28.59 8.26
N VAL A 472 -9.29 28.23 9.44
CA VAL A 472 -10.13 27.81 10.57
C VAL A 472 -10.33 29.00 11.49
N LYS A 473 -11.61 29.33 11.74
CA LYS A 473 -11.99 30.39 12.71
C LYS A 473 -12.12 29.78 14.08
N TYR A 474 -11.47 30.38 15.05
CA TYR A 474 -11.53 30.07 16.46
C TYR A 474 -11.51 31.35 17.29
N PHE A 475 -11.89 31.28 18.54
CA PHE A 475 -11.82 32.41 19.45
C PHE A 475 -10.49 32.38 20.21
N THR A 476 -9.82 33.53 20.31
CA THR A 476 -8.48 33.63 20.94
C THR A 476 -8.47 33.40 22.44
N ASN A 477 -9.61 33.53 23.09
CA ASN A 477 -9.83 33.28 24.53
C ASN A 477 -10.52 31.93 24.80
N ASP A 478 -10.61 31.09 23.80
CA ASP A 478 -11.13 29.74 23.88
C ASP A 478 -10.12 28.77 24.49
N ALA A 479 -10.57 27.55 24.84
CA ALA A 479 -9.76 26.49 25.41
C ALA A 479 -8.74 25.89 24.43
N TRP A 480 -8.88 26.16 23.13
CA TRP A 480 -8.04 25.60 22.08
C TRP A 480 -6.57 26.00 22.22
N GLU A 481 -5.70 24.99 22.24
CA GLU A 481 -4.27 25.17 22.05
C GLU A 481 -3.97 25.17 20.55
N VAL A 482 -3.22 26.15 20.06
CA VAL A 482 -3.05 26.37 18.62
C VAL A 482 -1.59 26.45 18.22
N VAL A 483 -1.24 25.71 17.16
CA VAL A 483 -0.03 25.90 16.37
C VAL A 483 -0.44 26.62 15.08
N SER A 484 0.23 27.73 14.78
CA SER A 484 -0.17 28.61 13.66
C SER A 484 0.96 28.81 12.67
N ALA A 485 0.57 29.10 11.43
CA ALA A 485 1.44 29.64 10.40
C ALA A 485 0.84 30.96 9.87
N GLY A 486 1.65 31.80 9.29
CA GLY A 486 1.21 33.08 8.74
C GLY A 486 2.09 33.55 7.59
N ARG A 487 1.95 34.82 7.26
CA ARG A 487 2.83 35.54 6.36
C ARG A 487 3.44 36.72 7.12
N PRO A 488 4.72 37.00 6.98
CA PRO A 488 5.32 38.17 7.62
C PRO A 488 4.61 39.45 7.16
N LEU A 489 3.98 40.14 8.08
CA LEU A 489 3.42 41.47 7.85
C LEU A 489 4.31 42.49 8.60
N THR A 490 4.35 43.72 8.09
CA THR A 490 4.97 44.84 8.80
C THR A 490 4.24 45.01 10.14
N GLY A 491 4.84 44.50 11.24
CA GLY A 491 4.31 44.66 12.59
C GLY A 491 3.74 43.41 13.26
N GLY A 492 3.88 42.22 12.68
CA GLY A 492 3.49 40.96 13.34
C GLY A 492 3.14 39.83 12.36
N VAL A 493 3.01 38.62 12.91
CA VAL A 493 2.53 37.45 12.18
C VAL A 493 1.06 37.26 12.50
N SER A 494 0.18 37.37 11.51
CA SER A 494 -1.19 36.87 11.68
C SER A 494 -1.17 35.35 11.62
N GLY A 495 -1.46 34.68 12.73
CA GLY A 495 -1.42 33.23 12.77
C GLY A 495 -2.72 32.60 12.30
N TYR A 496 -2.64 31.74 11.28
CA TYR A 496 -3.72 30.85 10.88
C TYR A 496 -3.44 29.44 11.42
N PRO A 497 -4.41 28.79 12.07
CA PRO A 497 -4.19 27.48 12.68
C PRO A 497 -3.77 26.42 11.64
N ILE A 498 -2.72 25.66 11.97
CA ILE A 498 -2.31 24.45 11.24
C ILE A 498 -2.59 23.19 12.05
N LEU A 499 -2.63 23.31 13.37
CA LEU A 499 -3.00 22.24 14.28
C LEU A 499 -3.65 22.88 15.52
N LEU A 500 -4.86 22.46 15.85
CA LEU A 500 -5.57 22.84 17.06
C LEU A 500 -5.79 21.60 17.92
N ARG A 501 -5.86 21.82 19.23
CA ARG A 501 -6.12 20.76 20.21
C ARG A 501 -6.98 21.29 21.35
N ASP A 502 -7.98 20.51 21.75
CA ASP A 502 -8.76 20.75 22.97
C ASP A 502 -9.15 19.42 23.63
N THR A 503 -9.57 19.49 24.88
CA THR A 503 -10.06 18.36 25.63
C THR A 503 -11.57 18.21 25.43
N TYR A 504 -12.02 17.01 25.04
CA TYR A 504 -13.43 16.67 25.06
C TYR A 504 -13.63 15.45 25.97
N SER A 505 -14.27 15.66 27.13
CA SER A 505 -14.44 14.63 28.17
C SER A 505 -13.09 14.07 28.66
N LYS A 506 -12.75 12.83 28.31
CA LYS A 506 -11.50 12.15 28.71
C LYS A 506 -10.46 12.09 27.61
N GLY A 507 -10.84 12.37 26.38
CA GLY A 507 -9.99 12.31 25.18
C GLY A 507 -9.58 13.69 24.70
N MET A 508 -8.65 13.71 23.78
CA MET A 508 -8.18 14.91 23.08
C MET A 508 -8.74 14.95 21.66
N LEU A 509 -9.32 16.10 21.31
CA LEU A 509 -9.75 16.39 19.94
C LEU A 509 -8.70 17.27 19.27
N PHE A 510 -8.26 16.83 18.11
CA PHE A 510 -7.35 17.58 17.25
C PHE A 510 -8.02 17.99 15.95
N VAL A 511 -7.69 19.18 15.45
CA VAL A 511 -8.04 19.60 14.09
C VAL A 511 -6.75 19.89 13.34
N LEU A 512 -6.50 19.09 12.29
CA LEU A 512 -5.34 19.22 11.42
C LEU A 512 -5.74 19.97 10.14
N THR A 513 -5.11 21.12 9.90
CA THR A 513 -5.29 21.88 8.67
C THR A 513 -4.51 21.24 7.54
N ILE A 514 -5.21 20.87 6.48
CA ILE A 514 -4.62 20.29 5.28
C ILE A 514 -4.51 21.39 4.22
N PRO A 515 -3.31 21.61 3.62
CA PRO A 515 -3.15 22.52 2.49
C PRO A 515 -4.03 22.12 1.31
N ASP A 516 -4.39 23.10 0.46
CA ASP A 516 -5.16 22.84 -0.76
C ASP A 516 -4.44 21.89 -1.73
N ASP A 517 -3.13 22.03 -1.84
CA ASP A 517 -2.24 21.04 -2.46
C ASP A 517 -1.56 20.23 -1.35
N PHE A 518 -1.85 18.94 -1.27
CA PHE A 518 -1.27 18.05 -0.25
C PHE A 518 0.26 18.00 -0.30
N GLY A 519 0.87 18.23 -1.48
CA GLY A 519 2.31 18.31 -1.67
C GLY A 519 2.96 19.41 -0.84
N ASN A 520 2.21 20.47 -0.49
CA ASN A 520 2.71 21.53 0.37
C ASN A 520 2.97 21.10 1.83
N LEU A 521 2.49 19.93 2.25
CA LEU A 521 2.92 19.33 3.52
C LEU A 521 4.44 19.08 3.55
N TYR A 522 5.07 18.88 2.38
CA TYR A 522 6.52 18.70 2.28
C TYR A 522 7.31 20.00 2.48
N ASP A 523 6.65 21.14 2.29
CA ASP A 523 7.23 22.47 2.47
C ASP A 523 7.19 22.94 3.95
N TYR A 524 6.55 22.19 4.85
CA TYR A 524 6.55 22.52 6.26
C TYR A 524 7.95 22.38 6.86
N PRO A 525 8.42 23.36 7.67
CA PRO A 525 9.71 23.25 8.35
C PRO A 525 9.71 22.06 9.34
N ALA A 526 10.85 21.41 9.47
CA ALA A 526 10.99 20.22 10.31
C ALA A 526 10.43 20.38 11.74
N PRO A 527 10.65 21.51 12.45
CA PRO A 527 10.04 21.67 13.77
C PRO A 527 8.51 21.67 13.78
N ALA A 528 7.85 22.18 12.74
CA ALA A 528 6.38 22.12 12.60
C ALA A 528 5.90 20.67 12.35
N LEU A 529 6.58 19.94 11.47
CA LEU A 529 6.31 18.51 11.25
C LEU A 529 6.51 17.69 12.51
N ASN A 530 7.55 17.99 13.30
CA ASN A 530 7.85 17.28 14.56
C ASN A 530 6.72 17.45 15.59
N VAL A 531 6.07 18.62 15.64
CA VAL A 531 4.89 18.83 16.50
C VAL A 531 3.73 17.93 16.06
N ILE A 532 3.46 17.89 14.75
CA ILE A 532 2.38 17.06 14.19
C ILE A 532 2.64 15.58 14.45
N ARG A 533 3.86 15.09 14.16
CA ARG A 533 4.25 13.69 14.39
C ARG A 533 4.13 13.29 15.85
N ARG A 534 4.58 14.17 16.76
CA ARG A 534 4.50 13.92 18.20
C ARG A 534 3.06 13.85 18.69
N ALA A 535 2.20 14.73 18.19
CA ALA A 535 0.78 14.73 18.55
C ALA A 535 0.05 13.46 18.07
N MET A 536 0.54 12.79 17.02
CA MET A 536 -0.12 11.68 16.33
C MET A 536 0.60 10.33 16.45
N SER A 537 1.43 10.14 17.48
CA SER A 537 2.25 8.92 17.66
C SER A 537 1.81 8.00 18.79
N LYS A 538 0.64 8.24 19.38
CA LYS A 538 0.22 7.59 20.64
C LYS A 538 0.10 6.07 20.51
N ASP A 539 -0.53 5.57 19.44
CA ASP A 539 -0.69 4.13 19.20
C ASP A 539 0.59 3.44 18.72
N VAL A 540 1.46 4.19 18.07
CA VAL A 540 2.68 3.65 17.45
C VAL A 540 3.82 3.51 18.46
N GLY A 541 3.85 4.37 19.46
CA GLY A 541 4.89 4.36 20.49
C GLY A 541 6.25 4.87 20.03
N ALA A 542 6.40 5.24 18.78
CA ALA A 542 7.61 5.82 18.20
C ALA A 542 7.25 6.81 17.07
N TYR A 543 8.14 7.75 16.79
CA TYR A 543 8.03 8.68 15.67
C TYR A 543 9.42 9.18 15.27
N ILE A 544 9.49 9.89 14.13
CA ILE A 544 10.72 10.52 13.66
C ILE A 544 10.65 12.04 13.80
N GLU A 545 11.77 12.68 14.04
CA GLU A 545 11.96 14.13 13.96
C GLU A 545 12.97 14.46 12.86
N GLY A 546 12.60 15.36 11.95
CA GLY A 546 13.43 15.72 10.81
C GLY A 546 12.61 16.29 9.65
N PRO A 547 13.18 16.35 8.45
CA PRO A 547 12.50 16.90 7.27
C PRO A 547 11.32 16.03 6.82
N SER A 548 10.59 16.51 5.82
CA SER A 548 9.61 15.74 5.04
C SER A 548 10.28 14.70 4.13
N LYS A 549 9.48 13.90 3.43
CA LYS A 549 9.92 12.81 2.55
C LYS A 549 10.81 11.80 3.27
N VAL A 550 10.52 11.56 4.53
CA VAL A 550 11.05 10.46 5.34
C VAL A 550 9.88 9.72 5.95
N ALA A 551 9.75 8.44 5.64
CA ALA A 551 8.67 7.61 6.17
C ALA A 551 9.13 6.72 7.32
N LEU A 552 8.17 6.37 8.18
CA LEU A 552 8.32 5.42 9.27
C LEU A 552 7.35 4.26 9.05
N PHE A 553 7.87 3.03 9.09
CA PHE A 553 7.10 1.79 9.00
C PHE A 553 7.29 0.99 10.29
N PRO A 554 6.43 1.14 11.28
CA PRO A 554 6.54 0.45 12.56
C PRO A 554 5.84 -0.92 12.54
N TYR A 555 6.34 -1.82 13.42
CA TYR A 555 5.82 -3.18 13.56
C TYR A 555 5.58 -3.54 15.03
N ASP A 556 4.67 -4.47 15.29
CA ASP A 556 4.19 -4.86 16.63
C ASP A 556 5.25 -5.53 17.52
N ASN A 557 6.35 -6.02 16.94
CA ASN A 557 7.47 -6.64 17.65
C ASN A 557 8.59 -5.65 18.04
N LYS A 558 8.29 -4.35 18.14
CA LYS A 558 9.25 -3.27 18.45
C LYS A 558 10.34 -3.09 17.40
N THR A 559 10.08 -3.51 16.17
CA THR A 559 10.92 -3.17 15.03
C THR A 559 10.29 -2.05 14.21
N MET A 560 11.11 -1.37 13.42
CA MET A 560 10.66 -0.34 12.51
C MET A 560 11.62 -0.22 11.33
N VAL A 561 11.12 0.27 10.20
CA VAL A 561 11.93 0.72 9.07
C VAL A 561 11.77 2.23 8.95
N VAL A 562 12.87 2.93 8.77
CA VAL A 562 12.88 4.37 8.43
C VAL A 562 13.50 4.51 7.06
N GLU A 563 12.83 5.21 6.17
CA GLU A 563 13.28 5.37 4.78
C GLU A 563 13.28 6.84 4.37
N ASN A 564 14.39 7.27 3.77
CA ASN A 564 14.61 8.62 3.25
C ASN A 564 14.40 8.63 1.73
N PHE A 565 13.41 9.37 1.26
CA PHE A 565 13.10 9.58 -0.16
C PHE A 565 13.65 10.90 -0.73
N ASN A 566 14.48 11.61 0.03
CA ASN A 566 15.14 12.82 -0.48
C ASN A 566 16.36 12.44 -1.31
N ASP A 567 16.67 13.25 -2.34
CA ASP A 567 17.86 13.11 -3.18
C ASP A 567 19.17 13.46 -2.44
N THR A 568 19.06 13.79 -1.16
CA THR A 568 20.19 14.15 -0.30
C THR A 568 20.15 13.40 1.02
N SER A 569 21.29 13.30 1.67
CA SER A 569 21.38 12.76 3.03
C SER A 569 20.63 13.63 4.03
N VAL A 570 19.94 13.01 4.98
CA VAL A 570 19.19 13.69 6.04
C VAL A 570 19.67 13.28 7.42
N ASN A 571 19.73 14.26 8.34
CA ASN A 571 19.86 14.00 9.76
C ASN A 571 18.48 13.97 10.40
N LEU A 572 18.18 12.94 11.14
CA LEU A 572 16.91 12.76 11.79
C LEU A 572 17.09 12.19 13.20
N ARG A 573 16.04 12.26 14.01
CA ARG A 573 15.94 11.57 15.30
C ARG A 573 14.84 10.55 15.25
N VAL A 574 15.13 9.36 15.72
CA VAL A 574 14.12 8.38 16.08
C VAL A 574 13.79 8.59 17.56
N VAL A 575 12.53 8.82 17.84
CA VAL A 575 12.01 9.00 19.21
C VAL A 575 11.17 7.80 19.57
N VAL A 576 11.49 7.14 20.67
CA VAL A 576 10.70 6.04 21.25
C VAL A 576 10.04 6.57 22.51
N ASN A 577 8.72 6.45 22.64
CA ASN A 577 7.91 7.02 23.73
C ASN A 577 8.11 6.31 25.10
N THR A 578 9.12 5.46 25.20
CA THR A 578 9.49 4.76 26.43
C THR A 578 11.00 4.80 26.64
N LYS A 579 11.45 4.43 27.85
CA LYS A 579 12.87 4.32 28.16
C LYS A 579 13.47 3.10 27.44
N VAL A 580 14.46 3.34 26.59
CA VAL A 580 15.18 2.33 25.80
C VAL A 580 16.68 2.56 25.95
N ASN A 581 17.45 1.48 26.15
CA ASN A 581 18.90 1.58 26.39
C ASN A 581 19.70 1.71 25.08
N SER A 582 19.19 1.20 24.00
CA SER A 582 19.84 1.24 22.67
C SER A 582 18.83 0.97 21.56
N LEU A 583 19.17 1.41 20.36
CA LEU A 583 18.49 1.07 19.12
C LEU A 583 19.46 0.28 18.26
N ARG A 584 19.05 -0.85 17.70
CA ARG A 584 19.92 -1.75 16.92
C ARG A 584 19.50 -1.76 15.46
N ASN A 585 20.47 -1.61 14.56
CA ASN A 585 20.30 -1.90 13.14
C ASN A 585 20.12 -3.43 12.96
N LEU A 586 19.00 -3.83 12.38
CA LEU A 586 18.61 -5.24 12.25
C LEU A 586 19.51 -6.03 11.29
N LEU A 587 20.03 -5.35 10.24
CA LEU A 587 20.83 -6.00 9.20
C LEU A 587 22.32 -6.02 9.56
N THR A 588 22.87 -4.92 10.08
CA THR A 588 24.30 -4.81 10.38
C THR A 588 24.65 -5.18 11.81
N GLY A 589 23.67 -5.14 12.73
CA GLY A 589 23.89 -5.33 14.17
C GLY A 589 24.48 -4.11 14.88
N GLU A 590 24.74 -3.01 14.18
CA GLU A 590 25.20 -1.75 14.76
C GLU A 590 24.21 -1.24 15.82
N THR A 591 24.76 -0.66 16.89
CA THR A 591 23.95 -0.18 18.02
C THR A 591 24.10 1.33 18.21
N TYR A 592 22.98 2.03 18.24
CA TYR A 592 22.90 3.46 18.51
C TYR A 592 22.63 3.68 20.00
N LYS A 593 23.34 4.63 20.61
CA LYS A 593 23.16 5.02 22.00
C LYS A 593 22.15 6.17 22.09
N PRO A 594 21.41 6.28 23.21
CA PRO A 594 20.54 7.41 23.44
C PRO A 594 21.28 8.74 23.36
N ALA A 595 20.69 9.69 22.66
CA ALA A 595 21.12 11.08 22.61
C ALA A 595 20.45 11.89 23.73
N THR A 596 20.94 13.09 23.97
CA THR A 596 20.32 14.02 24.90
C THR A 596 18.98 14.50 24.36
N LEU A 597 17.92 14.41 25.16
CA LEU A 597 16.61 14.98 24.82
C LEU A 597 16.76 16.49 24.56
N PRO A 598 16.34 16.98 23.38
CA PRO A 598 16.40 18.41 23.11
C PRO A 598 15.50 19.19 24.07
N GLN A 599 15.93 20.39 24.45
CA GLN A 599 15.03 21.31 25.12
C GLN A 599 13.93 21.74 24.16
N VAL A 600 12.69 21.56 24.56
CA VAL A 600 11.55 22.03 23.80
C VAL A 600 11.39 23.52 24.05
N VAL A 601 11.52 24.34 23.02
CA VAL A 601 11.26 25.79 23.10
C VAL A 601 9.76 25.98 23.27
N SER A 602 9.32 26.37 24.45
CA SER A 602 7.92 26.70 24.73
C SER A 602 7.66 28.17 24.41
N GLY A 603 6.77 28.40 23.42
CA GLY A 603 6.15 29.72 23.31
C GLY A 603 5.06 29.85 24.39
N TRP A 604 5.12 30.90 25.23
CA TRP A 604 4.05 31.31 26.15
C TRP A 604 3.45 30.21 27.05
N GLY A 605 4.30 29.57 27.88
CA GLY A 605 3.86 28.89 29.09
C GLY A 605 3.05 27.59 28.99
N ARG A 606 2.76 27.06 27.78
CA ARG A 606 2.05 25.81 27.58
C ARG A 606 2.97 24.72 27.03
N ASN A 607 3.75 24.08 27.90
CA ASN A 607 4.73 23.05 27.51
C ASN A 607 4.14 21.73 27.04
N ARG A 608 2.83 21.49 27.20
CA ARG A 608 2.22 20.16 26.96
C ARG A 608 2.13 19.76 25.50
N PHE A 609 1.88 20.71 24.60
CA PHE A 609 1.73 20.44 23.17
C PHE A 609 3.05 20.04 22.51
N PHE A 610 4.17 20.55 23.00
CA PHE A 610 5.48 20.41 22.42
C PHE A 610 6.40 19.43 23.17
N GLY A 611 5.97 18.93 24.33
CA GLY A 611 6.78 18.07 25.19
C GLY A 611 6.95 16.65 24.67
N TYR A 612 8.07 16.02 25.00
CA TYR A 612 8.23 14.58 24.84
C TYR A 612 7.39 13.83 25.87
N ALA A 613 7.02 12.59 25.53
CA ALA A 613 6.40 11.70 26.52
C ALA A 613 7.36 11.43 27.70
N ASP A 614 6.80 11.21 28.88
CA ASP A 614 7.60 10.86 30.06
C ASP A 614 8.38 9.56 29.79
N GLY A 615 9.71 9.63 29.98
CA GLY A 615 10.60 8.50 29.71
C GLY A 615 10.94 8.28 28.23
N ALA A 616 10.58 9.19 27.33
CA ALA A 616 10.97 9.09 25.92
C ALA A 616 12.50 9.04 25.77
N THR A 617 12.94 8.29 24.78
CA THR A 617 14.35 8.14 24.41
C THR A 617 14.54 8.55 22.96
N VAL A 618 15.61 9.33 22.67
CA VAL A 618 15.91 9.78 21.30
C VAL A 618 17.24 9.22 20.83
N PHE A 619 17.32 9.01 19.50
CA PHE A 619 18.50 8.50 18.82
C PHE A 619 18.76 9.33 17.57
N ASP A 620 19.95 9.90 17.46
CA ASP A 620 20.37 10.63 16.26
C ASP A 620 20.82 9.63 15.18
N ILE A 621 20.28 9.77 13.97
CA ILE A 621 20.55 8.91 12.83
C ILE A 621 20.77 9.79 11.58
N THR A 622 21.72 9.41 10.76
CA THR A 622 21.91 10.00 9.42
C THR A 622 21.54 8.94 8.38
N LEU A 623 20.63 9.27 7.47
CA LEU A 623 20.28 8.42 6.34
C LEU A 623 20.73 9.07 5.03
N PRO A 624 21.51 8.37 4.20
CA PRO A 624 21.83 8.80 2.84
C PRO A 624 20.57 9.02 1.98
N ALA A 625 20.76 9.62 0.81
CA ALA A 625 19.70 9.74 -0.18
C ALA A 625 19.12 8.37 -0.52
N HIS A 626 17.80 8.26 -0.69
CA HIS A 626 17.09 7.02 -1.08
C HIS A 626 17.64 5.79 -0.35
N SER A 627 17.60 5.84 0.98
CA SER A 627 18.08 4.74 1.81
C SER A 627 17.12 4.42 2.93
N TYR A 628 17.13 3.17 3.33
CA TYR A 628 16.36 2.69 4.47
C TYR A 628 17.25 2.05 5.55
N ILE A 629 16.74 2.02 6.76
CA ILE A 629 17.34 1.32 7.89
C ILE A 629 16.26 0.55 8.66
N GLY A 630 16.50 -0.74 8.90
CA GLY A 630 15.70 -1.55 9.81
C GLY A 630 16.23 -1.42 11.24
N LEU A 631 15.40 -1.04 12.19
CA LEU A 631 15.74 -0.78 13.58
C LEU A 631 14.91 -1.62 14.53
N GLY A 632 15.48 -1.98 15.69
CA GLY A 632 14.79 -2.68 16.76
C GLY A 632 15.27 -2.23 18.16
N TYR A 633 14.38 -2.30 19.17
CA TYR A 633 14.66 -1.88 20.57
C TYR A 633 14.04 -2.81 21.60
#